data_873fff9ff29463a93d48bb5d1d807cbf
#
_entry.id   873fff9ff29463a93d48bb5d1d807cbf
#
_cell.length_a   1.000
_cell.length_b   1.000
_cell.length_c   1.000
_cell.angle_alpha   90.00
_cell.angle_beta   90.00
_cell.angle_gamma   90.00
#
_symmetry.space_group_name_H-M   'P 1'
#
loop_
_entity.id
_entity.type
_entity.pdbx_description
1 polymer ?
#
loop_
_entity_poly.entity_id
_entity_poly.type
_entity_poly.pdbx_seq_one_letter_code
_entity_poly.pdbx_strand_id
1 'polypeptide(L)'
;MAQNNSYLLLIFNILYVLFTPLILLCFVFIPKKKDRLIWGPDPLINNKYWSEAMKRAGYVSQTVMSEYYSINRQEDYDVYYDDMIPRWIRFKSLRKVLGPLFGFFYMIHHAKVVHLPLSGGPLGISALWKLEAHLFRWAGIKTVLIPYGSDAYIYSQIIDLSLRNGLLLSYPDAARKEASIAKRVHYWVKHADAMVTGIMMDGIGRWDVVSPSVLMIDTSEWKRKGKYSMADGRNGPVKVMHTPNHRGFKGTEFLIQATDELVQEGLQIELVLLEKVPNDRVRELMQEVDILAEQFIVGYAMSALEGMASGLPVLSNLDNEAYTRIFRRYSFLNECPILSTSPETIKDHLRTLVTHPQLRKDLGEAGRKYVEKYHSYNTAKYLFGSIYRVILDGEDIDLMNLFHPLKSAYV
;
A
#
# COMPACT_ATOMS: atom_id res chain seq x y z
N MET A 1 12.66 23.94 11.42
CA MET A 1 11.67 23.61 10.38
C MET A 1 10.24 23.39 10.91
N ALA A 2 10.02 22.87 12.13
CA ALA A 2 8.67 22.61 12.64
C ALA A 2 7.79 23.87 12.88
N GLN A 3 8.35 25.00 13.29
CA GLN A 3 7.61 26.23 13.57
C GLN A 3 7.04 26.90 12.30
N ASN A 4 7.76 26.90 11.18
CA ASN A 4 7.25 27.45 9.91
C ASN A 4 6.05 26.68 9.35
N ASN A 5 5.95 25.37 9.61
CA ASN A 5 4.82 24.58 9.18
C ASN A 5 3.54 24.90 9.95
N SER A 6 3.64 25.34 11.21
CA SER A 6 2.48 25.68 12.04
C SER A 6 1.77 26.96 11.56
N TYR A 7 2.53 28.00 11.17
CA TYR A 7 1.97 29.24 10.63
C TYR A 7 1.33 29.04 9.25
N LEU A 8 1.96 28.24 8.38
CA LEU A 8 1.39 27.90 7.08
C LEU A 8 0.08 27.11 7.23
N LEU A 9 0.01 26.18 8.20
CA LEU A 9 -1.21 25.43 8.48
C LEU A 9 -2.33 26.32 9.02
N LEU A 10 -1.99 27.29 9.87
CA LEU A 10 -2.96 28.27 10.41
C LEU A 10 -3.52 29.16 9.30
N ILE A 11 -2.66 29.72 8.45
CA ILE A 11 -3.07 30.54 7.30
C ILE A 11 -3.95 29.73 6.36
N PHE A 12 -3.54 28.48 6.09
CA PHE A 12 -4.30 27.53 5.28
C PHE A 12 -5.71 27.31 5.84
N ASN A 13 -5.83 27.01 7.13
CA ASN A 13 -7.12 26.79 7.76
C ASN A 13 -8.02 28.05 7.77
N ILE A 14 -7.43 29.23 7.96
CA ILE A 14 -8.16 30.51 7.89
C ILE A 14 -8.70 30.73 6.47
N LEU A 15 -7.86 30.54 5.43
CA LEU A 15 -8.29 30.68 4.04
C LEU A 15 -9.39 29.67 3.68
N TYR A 16 -9.27 28.42 4.12
CA TYR A 16 -10.31 27.41 3.90
C TYR A 16 -11.65 27.79 4.55
N VAL A 17 -11.62 28.28 5.78
CA VAL A 17 -12.85 28.72 6.48
C VAL A 17 -13.47 29.93 5.81
N LEU A 18 -12.67 30.91 5.37
CA LEU A 18 -13.16 32.10 4.67
C LEU A 18 -13.78 31.77 3.30
N PHE A 19 -13.21 30.78 2.58
CA PHE A 19 -13.72 30.36 1.27
C PHE A 19 -14.81 29.28 1.35
N THR A 20 -15.16 28.79 2.54
CA THR A 20 -16.19 27.73 2.68
C THR A 20 -17.52 28.08 1.98
N PRO A 21 -18.10 29.27 2.10
CA PRO A 21 -19.34 29.62 1.40
C PRO A 21 -19.19 29.61 -0.12
N LEU A 22 -18.06 30.08 -0.60
CA LEU A 22 -17.73 30.08 -2.04
C LEU A 22 -17.53 28.66 -2.56
N ILE A 23 -16.85 27.80 -1.77
CA ILE A 23 -16.68 26.38 -2.06
C ILE A 23 -18.03 25.69 -2.20
N LEU A 24 -18.95 25.92 -1.26
CA LEU A 24 -20.29 25.34 -1.29
C LEU A 24 -21.12 25.85 -2.48
N LEU A 25 -21.04 27.13 -2.81
CA LEU A 25 -21.64 27.70 -4.02
C LEU A 25 -21.10 27.08 -5.30
N CYS A 26 -19.78 26.99 -5.45
CA CYS A 26 -19.16 26.32 -6.58
C CYS A 26 -19.58 24.85 -6.70
N PHE A 27 -19.69 24.17 -5.54
CA PHE A 27 -20.16 22.79 -5.45
C PHE A 27 -21.56 22.60 -6.05
N VAL A 28 -22.48 23.55 -5.82
CA VAL A 28 -23.87 23.49 -6.31
C VAL A 28 -23.95 23.77 -7.81
N PHE A 29 -23.15 24.71 -8.31
CA PHE A 29 -23.28 25.22 -9.69
C PHE A 29 -22.30 24.64 -10.71
N ILE A 30 -21.23 23.95 -10.30
CA ILE A 30 -20.31 23.31 -11.25
C ILE A 30 -21.00 22.15 -11.97
N PRO A 31 -21.03 22.12 -13.31
CA PRO A 31 -21.51 20.98 -14.09
C PRO A 31 -20.66 19.73 -13.76
N LYS A 32 -21.31 18.60 -13.48
CA LYS A 32 -20.64 17.39 -13.00
C LYS A 32 -20.59 16.33 -14.10
N LYS A 33 -19.39 15.94 -14.53
CA LYS A 33 -19.22 14.90 -15.54
C LYS A 33 -19.20 13.47 -15.00
N LYS A 34 -18.86 13.22 -13.75
CA LYS A 34 -18.94 11.97 -12.96
C LYS A 34 -18.74 10.66 -13.72
N ASP A 35 -17.67 10.54 -14.45
CA ASP A 35 -17.36 9.34 -15.22
C ASP A 35 -16.14 8.57 -14.72
N ARG A 36 -15.37 9.12 -13.73
CA ARG A 36 -14.03 8.65 -13.40
C ARG A 36 -13.94 7.95 -12.06
N LEU A 37 -13.11 6.92 -12.05
CA LEU A 37 -12.53 6.36 -10.85
C LEU A 37 -11.28 7.17 -10.51
N ILE A 38 -11.23 7.81 -9.34
CA ILE A 38 -10.09 8.63 -8.93
C ILE A 38 -9.39 7.97 -7.75
N TRP A 39 -8.06 7.91 -7.81
CA TRP A 39 -7.16 7.29 -6.83
C TRP A 39 -6.19 8.32 -6.28
N GLY A 40 -6.07 8.44 -4.98
CA GLY A 40 -5.17 9.38 -4.30
C GLY A 40 -5.70 9.82 -2.94
N PRO A 41 -5.18 10.90 -2.35
CA PRO A 41 -4.15 11.81 -2.89
C PRO A 41 -2.69 11.43 -2.56
N ASP A 42 -2.47 10.41 -1.73
CA ASP A 42 -1.13 10.01 -1.30
C ASP A 42 -0.40 9.26 -2.43
N PRO A 43 0.88 9.61 -2.73
CA PRO A 43 1.59 9.11 -3.91
C PRO A 43 2.16 7.70 -3.70
N LEU A 44 1.30 6.76 -3.34
CA LEU A 44 1.62 5.36 -3.22
C LEU A 44 1.60 4.71 -4.60
N ILE A 45 2.60 3.89 -4.92
CA ILE A 45 2.72 3.23 -6.21
C ILE A 45 1.51 2.33 -6.53
N ASN A 46 0.83 1.81 -5.51
CA ASN A 46 -0.39 1.02 -5.71
C ASN A 46 -1.53 1.81 -6.36
N ASN A 47 -1.63 3.12 -6.14
CA ASN A 47 -2.61 3.95 -6.83
C ASN A 47 -2.44 3.90 -8.35
N LYS A 48 -1.17 3.84 -8.83
CA LYS A 48 -0.86 3.59 -10.25
C LYS A 48 -1.37 2.22 -10.69
N TYR A 49 -0.99 1.17 -9.97
CA TYR A 49 -1.35 -0.20 -10.35
C TYR A 49 -2.86 -0.43 -10.34
N TRP A 50 -3.57 0.06 -9.33
CA TRP A 50 -5.04 -0.03 -9.27
C TRP A 50 -5.69 0.75 -10.40
N SER A 51 -5.24 1.99 -10.66
CA SER A 51 -5.77 2.82 -11.75
C SER A 51 -5.55 2.16 -13.11
N GLU A 52 -4.34 1.66 -13.39
CA GLU A 52 -4.02 0.98 -14.63
C GLU A 52 -4.82 -0.32 -14.81
N ALA A 53 -4.99 -1.10 -13.75
CA ALA A 53 -5.84 -2.30 -13.79
C ALA A 53 -7.27 -1.96 -14.19
N MET A 54 -7.82 -0.88 -13.64
CA MET A 54 -9.18 -0.44 -13.97
C MET A 54 -9.29 0.19 -15.35
N LYS A 55 -8.26 0.91 -15.84
CA LYS A 55 -8.18 1.35 -17.24
C LYS A 55 -8.23 0.16 -18.20
N ARG A 56 -7.42 -0.88 -17.94
CA ARG A 56 -7.42 -2.13 -18.74
C ARG A 56 -8.75 -2.90 -18.65
N ALA A 57 -9.50 -2.71 -17.57
CA ALA A 57 -10.84 -3.26 -17.41
C ALA A 57 -11.95 -2.44 -18.10
N GLY A 58 -11.60 -1.34 -18.79
CA GLY A 58 -12.53 -0.49 -19.55
C GLY A 58 -13.14 0.67 -18.77
N TYR A 59 -12.69 0.93 -17.54
CA TYR A 59 -13.14 2.09 -16.77
C TYR A 59 -12.34 3.34 -17.13
N VAL A 60 -12.96 4.50 -17.06
CA VAL A 60 -12.25 5.78 -17.05
C VAL A 60 -11.63 5.93 -15.66
N SER A 61 -10.34 5.73 -15.55
CA SER A 61 -9.62 5.71 -14.27
C SER A 61 -8.44 6.67 -14.29
N GLN A 62 -8.14 7.31 -13.15
CA GLN A 62 -7.12 8.32 -13.06
C GLN A 62 -6.56 8.45 -11.66
N THR A 63 -5.25 8.64 -11.56
CA THR A 63 -4.57 9.02 -10.32
C THR A 63 -4.54 10.54 -10.17
N VAL A 64 -4.82 11.03 -8.96
CA VAL A 64 -4.79 12.46 -8.62
C VAL A 64 -3.99 12.64 -7.34
N MET A 65 -2.77 13.19 -7.45
CA MET A 65 -1.79 13.20 -6.39
C MET A 65 -1.50 14.60 -5.85
N SER A 66 -1.14 14.67 -4.56
CA SER A 66 -0.62 15.90 -3.95
C SER A 66 0.81 16.20 -4.39
N GLU A 67 1.62 15.17 -4.52
CA GLU A 67 3.04 15.19 -4.89
C GLU A 67 3.48 13.79 -5.34
N TYR A 68 4.79 13.54 -5.50
CA TYR A 68 5.35 12.19 -5.67
C TYR A 68 6.57 11.99 -4.77
N TYR A 69 6.84 10.74 -4.39
CA TYR A 69 8.03 10.37 -3.62
C TYR A 69 9.23 10.18 -4.55
N SER A 70 10.43 10.50 -4.07
CA SER A 70 11.68 10.41 -4.85
C SER A 70 12.05 8.99 -5.32
N ILE A 71 11.43 7.96 -4.77
CA ILE A 71 11.59 6.57 -5.20
C ILE A 71 10.70 6.23 -6.43
N ASN A 72 9.70 7.06 -6.71
CA ASN A 72 8.80 6.95 -7.85
C ASN A 72 9.16 8.02 -8.90
N ARG A 73 8.59 7.88 -10.09
CA ARG A 73 8.70 8.88 -11.15
C ARG A 73 7.47 9.77 -11.18
N GLN A 74 7.63 10.99 -11.70
CA GLN A 74 6.50 11.89 -11.92
C GLN A 74 5.46 11.28 -12.88
N GLU A 75 5.93 10.55 -13.88
CA GLU A 75 5.11 9.92 -14.93
C GLU A 75 4.30 8.70 -14.42
N ASP A 76 4.56 8.25 -13.21
CA ASP A 76 3.78 7.16 -12.60
C ASP A 76 2.36 7.57 -12.25
N TYR A 77 2.05 8.86 -12.27
CA TYR A 77 0.73 9.39 -11.92
C TYR A 77 0.20 10.35 -12.98
N ASP A 78 -1.14 10.37 -13.15
CA ASP A 78 -1.78 11.08 -14.27
C ASP A 78 -1.90 12.59 -14.03
N VAL A 79 -2.23 13.05 -12.82
CA VAL A 79 -2.52 14.47 -12.52
C VAL A 79 -2.05 14.84 -11.11
N TYR A 80 -1.52 16.04 -11.00
CA TYR A 80 -1.11 16.62 -9.71
C TYR A 80 -1.96 17.84 -9.36
N TYR A 81 -2.12 18.10 -8.07
CA TYR A 81 -2.83 19.29 -7.61
C TYR A 81 -2.25 20.59 -8.21
N ASP A 82 -0.94 20.64 -8.39
CA ASP A 82 -0.24 21.80 -8.96
C ASP A 82 -0.64 22.06 -10.41
N ASP A 83 -0.94 21.03 -11.20
CA ASP A 83 -1.38 21.14 -12.59
C ASP A 83 -2.76 21.84 -12.72
N MET A 84 -3.58 21.76 -11.68
CA MET A 84 -4.93 22.31 -11.67
C MET A 84 -4.96 23.80 -11.31
N ILE A 85 -3.86 24.33 -10.75
CA ILE A 85 -3.78 25.71 -10.29
C ILE A 85 -3.48 26.64 -11.47
N PRO A 86 -4.24 27.74 -11.63
CA PRO A 86 -4.00 28.70 -12.72
C PRO A 86 -2.54 29.16 -12.79
N ARG A 87 -1.96 29.21 -14.00
CA ARG A 87 -0.53 29.52 -14.22
C ARG A 87 -0.12 30.93 -13.78
N TRP A 88 -1.07 31.87 -13.67
CA TRP A 88 -0.81 33.21 -13.17
C TRP A 88 -0.52 33.26 -11.65
N ILE A 89 -0.89 32.21 -10.88
CA ILE A 89 -0.51 32.06 -9.47
C ILE A 89 0.90 31.50 -9.41
N ARG A 90 1.90 32.39 -9.28
CA ARG A 90 3.33 32.00 -9.33
C ARG A 90 3.96 31.68 -7.96
N PHE A 91 3.34 32.11 -6.86
CA PHE A 91 3.88 31.92 -5.51
C PHE A 91 3.75 30.46 -5.06
N LYS A 92 4.88 29.76 -4.91
CA LYS A 92 4.93 28.35 -4.52
C LYS A 92 4.17 28.04 -3.21
N SER A 93 4.28 28.92 -2.20
CA SER A 93 3.56 28.77 -0.93
C SER A 93 2.04 28.83 -1.12
N LEU A 94 1.56 29.76 -1.96
CA LEU A 94 0.14 29.89 -2.25
C LEU A 94 -0.37 28.69 -3.07
N ARG A 95 0.41 28.18 -4.01
CA ARG A 95 0.08 26.97 -4.77
C ARG A 95 -0.07 25.76 -3.85
N LYS A 96 0.84 25.58 -2.86
CA LYS A 96 0.72 24.50 -1.88
C LYS A 96 -0.55 24.60 -1.02
N VAL A 97 -1.00 25.80 -0.70
CA VAL A 97 -2.22 26.04 0.06
C VAL A 97 -3.48 25.81 -0.78
N LEU A 98 -3.47 26.26 -2.03
CA LEU A 98 -4.61 26.14 -2.93
C LEU A 98 -4.73 24.75 -3.60
N GLY A 99 -3.62 24.02 -3.75
CA GLY A 99 -3.60 22.73 -4.42
C GLY A 99 -4.66 21.75 -3.94
N PRO A 100 -4.79 21.48 -2.64
CA PRO A 100 -5.84 20.62 -2.10
C PRO A 100 -7.25 21.10 -2.42
N LEU A 101 -7.49 22.41 -2.46
CA LEU A 101 -8.79 22.96 -2.82
C LEU A 101 -9.12 22.69 -4.30
N PHE A 102 -8.18 22.94 -5.21
CA PHE A 102 -8.36 22.63 -6.62
C PHE A 102 -8.49 21.11 -6.85
N GLY A 103 -7.71 20.30 -6.13
CA GLY A 103 -7.84 18.85 -6.14
C GLY A 103 -9.23 18.36 -5.70
N PHE A 104 -9.80 18.99 -4.65
CA PHE A 104 -11.16 18.71 -4.21
C PHE A 104 -12.20 19.06 -5.28
N PHE A 105 -12.11 20.24 -5.88
CA PHE A 105 -13.01 20.64 -6.97
C PHE A 105 -12.89 19.73 -8.18
N TYR A 106 -11.67 19.32 -8.53
CA TYR A 106 -11.45 18.36 -9.59
C TYR A 106 -12.16 17.03 -9.32
N MET A 107 -12.01 16.50 -8.09
CA MET A 107 -12.70 15.25 -7.69
C MET A 107 -14.23 15.42 -7.74
N ILE A 108 -14.76 16.51 -7.20
CA ILE A 108 -16.21 16.81 -7.24
C ILE A 108 -16.75 16.87 -8.67
N HIS A 109 -15.97 17.41 -9.60
CA HIS A 109 -16.39 17.57 -11.00
C HIS A 109 -16.33 16.25 -11.78
N HIS A 110 -15.31 15.43 -11.55
CA HIS A 110 -15.00 14.28 -12.40
C HIS A 110 -15.30 12.92 -11.78
N ALA A 111 -15.25 12.79 -10.45
CA ALA A 111 -15.32 11.48 -9.83
C ALA A 111 -16.73 10.86 -9.84
N LYS A 112 -16.80 9.59 -10.20
CA LYS A 112 -17.90 8.68 -9.87
C LYS A 112 -17.61 7.95 -8.56
N VAL A 113 -16.35 7.51 -8.40
CA VAL A 113 -15.82 6.87 -7.18
C VAL A 113 -14.47 7.51 -6.85
N VAL A 114 -14.24 7.80 -5.59
CA VAL A 114 -12.93 8.20 -5.05
C VAL A 114 -12.38 7.10 -4.15
N HIS A 115 -11.09 6.77 -4.34
CA HIS A 115 -10.35 5.81 -3.52
C HIS A 115 -9.37 6.59 -2.67
N LEU A 116 -9.56 6.52 -1.36
CA LEU A 116 -8.87 7.39 -0.41
C LEU A 116 -8.19 6.57 0.70
N PRO A 117 -7.09 7.07 1.28
CA PRO A 117 -6.57 6.59 2.54
C PRO A 117 -7.44 7.06 3.71
N LEU A 118 -7.19 6.55 4.92
CA LEU A 118 -7.88 7.01 6.13
C LEU A 118 -7.43 8.40 6.60
N SER A 119 -6.33 8.92 6.06
CA SER A 119 -5.96 10.33 6.20
C SER A 119 -6.97 11.28 5.53
N GLY A 120 -7.78 10.76 4.60
CA GLY A 120 -8.79 11.48 3.81
C GLY A 120 -8.31 11.89 2.44
N GLY A 121 -9.16 12.61 1.73
CA GLY A 121 -8.87 13.21 0.43
C GLY A 121 -8.22 14.60 0.54
N PRO A 122 -8.43 15.47 -0.45
CA PRO A 122 -7.81 16.80 -0.49
C PRO A 122 -8.12 17.67 0.73
N LEU A 123 -9.32 17.59 1.30
CA LEU A 123 -9.67 18.36 2.50
C LEU A 123 -9.09 17.76 3.79
N GLY A 124 -8.52 16.59 3.72
CA GLY A 124 -7.98 15.84 4.85
C GLY A 124 -6.97 16.60 5.71
N ILE A 125 -6.21 17.54 5.14
CA ILE A 125 -5.24 18.37 5.84
C ILE A 125 -5.81 19.68 6.39
N SER A 126 -7.10 19.97 6.16
CA SER A 126 -7.76 21.22 6.56
C SER A 126 -8.70 21.05 7.74
N ALA A 127 -9.21 22.17 8.27
CA ALA A 127 -10.26 22.17 9.29
C ALA A 127 -11.58 21.56 8.78
N LEU A 128 -11.78 21.49 7.46
CA LEU A 128 -13.00 20.98 6.81
C LEU A 128 -13.01 19.46 6.60
N TRP A 129 -12.00 18.73 7.04
CA TRP A 129 -11.85 17.30 6.79
C TRP A 129 -13.09 16.46 7.18
N LYS A 130 -13.83 16.87 8.23
CA LYS A 130 -15.07 16.20 8.64
C LYS A 130 -16.25 16.43 7.69
N LEU A 131 -16.17 17.40 6.82
CA LEU A 131 -17.20 17.66 5.81
C LEU A 131 -16.97 16.84 4.54
N GLU A 132 -15.77 16.31 4.32
CA GLU A 132 -15.35 15.74 3.05
C GLU A 132 -16.24 14.57 2.60
N ALA A 133 -16.50 13.58 3.47
CA ALA A 133 -17.40 12.47 3.14
C ALA A 133 -18.83 12.94 2.86
N HIS A 134 -19.32 13.95 3.61
CA HIS A 134 -20.64 14.52 3.38
C HIS A 134 -20.73 15.24 2.04
N LEU A 135 -19.71 16.00 1.68
CA LEU A 135 -19.62 16.70 0.40
C LEU A 135 -19.55 15.72 -0.78
N PHE A 136 -18.76 14.65 -0.68
CA PHE A 136 -18.74 13.58 -1.69
C PHE A 136 -20.11 12.92 -1.84
N ARG A 137 -20.73 12.54 -0.72
CA ARG A 137 -22.07 11.94 -0.74
C ARG A 137 -23.11 12.87 -1.36
N TRP A 138 -23.08 14.15 -1.02
CA TRP A 138 -23.97 15.17 -1.59
C TRP A 138 -23.74 15.36 -3.09
N ALA A 139 -22.48 15.29 -3.52
CA ALA A 139 -22.17 15.24 -4.93
C ALA A 139 -22.61 13.93 -5.62
N GLY A 140 -23.06 12.93 -4.88
CA GLY A 140 -23.37 11.58 -5.41
C GLY A 140 -22.12 10.81 -5.82
N ILE A 141 -20.99 11.10 -5.18
CA ILE A 141 -19.72 10.41 -5.38
C ILE A 141 -19.58 9.34 -4.31
N LYS A 142 -19.20 8.13 -4.71
CA LYS A 142 -18.94 7.02 -3.79
C LYS A 142 -17.52 7.03 -3.28
N THR A 143 -17.33 6.59 -2.04
CA THR A 143 -16.03 6.59 -1.36
C THR A 143 -15.61 5.16 -1.02
N VAL A 144 -14.42 4.76 -1.49
CA VAL A 144 -13.77 3.49 -1.15
C VAL A 144 -12.50 3.81 -0.37
N LEU A 145 -12.40 3.34 0.87
CA LEU A 145 -11.24 3.57 1.73
C LEU A 145 -10.29 2.39 1.69
N ILE A 146 -9.01 2.69 1.46
CA ILE A 146 -7.93 1.71 1.37
C ILE A 146 -6.77 2.22 2.22
N PRO A 147 -6.63 1.75 3.47
CA PRO A 147 -5.52 2.14 4.34
C PRO A 147 -4.19 1.61 3.79
N TYR A 148 -3.13 2.35 4.05
CA TYR A 148 -1.77 1.97 3.66
C TYR A 148 -0.82 1.71 4.85
N GLY A 149 -1.28 1.95 6.07
CA GLY A 149 -0.52 1.67 7.29
C GLY A 149 -0.51 2.83 8.27
N SER A 150 0.41 3.80 8.14
CA SER A 150 0.56 4.91 9.10
C SER A 150 -0.67 5.82 9.22
N ASP A 151 -1.56 5.81 8.25
CA ASP A 151 -2.87 6.48 8.29
C ASP A 151 -3.91 5.74 9.14
N ALA A 152 -3.67 4.45 9.43
CA ALA A 152 -4.62 3.53 10.06
C ALA A 152 -4.21 3.07 11.47
N TYR A 153 -2.91 3.11 11.83
CA TYR A 153 -2.43 2.54 13.07
C TYR A 153 -2.90 3.33 14.31
N ILE A 154 -3.78 2.71 15.08
CA ILE A 154 -4.14 3.16 16.43
C ILE A 154 -3.27 2.37 17.40
N TYR A 155 -2.15 2.94 17.79
CA TYR A 155 -1.04 2.26 18.48
C TYR A 155 -1.47 1.53 19.77
N SER A 156 -2.37 2.14 20.56
CA SER A 156 -2.90 1.53 21.78
C SER A 156 -3.78 0.30 21.53
N GLN A 157 -4.33 0.16 20.31
CA GLN A 157 -5.20 -0.95 19.91
C GLN A 157 -4.43 -2.08 19.20
N ILE A 158 -3.17 -1.87 18.84
CA ILE A 158 -2.34 -2.92 18.24
C ILE A 158 -2.13 -4.04 19.26
N ILE A 159 -2.61 -5.23 18.91
CA ILE A 159 -2.59 -6.40 19.81
C ILE A 159 -1.22 -7.07 19.90
N ASP A 160 -0.43 -7.01 18.83
CA ASP A 160 0.88 -7.60 18.75
C ASP A 160 1.97 -6.62 19.20
N LEU A 161 2.73 -6.99 20.23
CA LEU A 161 3.78 -6.14 20.79
C LEU A 161 4.98 -5.98 19.86
N SER A 162 5.29 -6.99 19.04
CA SER A 162 6.39 -6.89 18.05
C SER A 162 6.06 -5.89 16.97
N LEU A 163 4.83 -5.93 16.45
CA LEU A 163 4.34 -4.92 15.50
C LEU A 163 4.36 -3.53 16.12
N ARG A 164 3.80 -3.38 17.33
CA ARG A 164 3.78 -2.08 18.02
C ARG A 164 5.20 -1.54 18.24
N ASN A 165 6.13 -2.37 18.70
CA ASN A 165 7.53 -1.98 18.90
C ASN A 165 8.20 -1.56 17.57
N GLY A 166 8.05 -2.35 16.51
CA GLY A 166 8.60 -2.04 15.19
C GLY A 166 8.08 -0.71 14.64
N LEU A 167 6.77 -0.43 14.83
CA LEU A 167 6.16 0.83 14.45
C LEU A 167 6.67 2.01 15.29
N LEU A 168 6.84 1.84 16.61
CA LEU A 168 7.39 2.87 17.50
C LEU A 168 8.84 3.21 17.16
N LEU A 169 9.64 2.22 16.77
CA LEU A 169 11.01 2.44 16.31
C LEU A 169 11.05 3.21 14.98
N SER A 170 10.13 2.94 14.09
CA SER A 170 10.10 3.52 12.74
C SER A 170 9.33 4.83 12.64
N TYR A 171 8.26 5.00 13.44
CA TYR A 171 7.31 6.11 13.35
C TYR A 171 6.92 6.70 14.72
N PRO A 172 7.88 7.12 15.57
CA PRO A 172 7.57 7.59 16.93
C PRO A 172 6.64 8.82 16.95
N ASP A 173 6.74 9.68 15.95
CA ASP A 173 5.89 10.88 15.85
C ASP A 173 4.44 10.56 15.46
N ALA A 174 4.21 9.48 14.74
CA ALA A 174 2.85 9.03 14.43
C ALA A 174 2.14 8.52 15.69
N ALA A 175 2.85 7.80 16.56
CA ALA A 175 2.32 7.34 17.85
C ALA A 175 1.87 8.52 18.74
N ARG A 176 2.61 9.62 18.76
CA ARG A 176 2.23 10.85 19.50
C ARG A 176 0.95 11.50 18.96
N LYS A 177 0.58 11.20 17.71
CA LYS A 177 -0.62 11.72 17.03
C LYS A 177 -1.77 10.72 17.01
N GLU A 178 -1.67 9.61 17.75
CA GLU A 178 -2.66 8.52 17.77
C GLU A 178 -4.10 9.01 17.91
N ALA A 179 -4.39 9.93 18.82
CA ALA A 179 -5.73 10.46 19.01
C ALA A 179 -6.30 11.14 17.74
N SER A 180 -5.46 11.75 16.93
CA SER A 180 -5.85 12.34 15.65
C SER A 180 -6.10 11.26 14.60
N ILE A 181 -5.26 10.23 14.55
CA ILE A 181 -5.40 9.09 13.65
C ILE A 181 -6.72 8.37 13.98
N ALA A 182 -6.95 8.02 15.25
CA ALA A 182 -8.16 7.35 15.70
C ALA A 182 -9.45 8.11 15.33
N LYS A 183 -9.46 9.44 15.47
CA LYS A 183 -10.60 10.28 15.06
C LYS A 183 -10.90 10.16 13.57
N ARG A 184 -9.87 10.07 12.71
CA ARG A 184 -10.02 9.93 11.26
C ARG A 184 -10.48 8.53 10.89
N VAL A 185 -9.87 7.50 11.49
CA VAL A 185 -10.27 6.10 11.31
C VAL A 185 -11.75 5.94 11.64
N HIS A 186 -12.19 6.37 12.84
CA HIS A 186 -13.60 6.27 13.24
C HIS A 186 -14.54 7.06 12.34
N TYR A 187 -14.13 8.23 11.88
CA TYR A 187 -14.91 9.02 10.94
C TYR A 187 -15.13 8.28 9.62
N TRP A 188 -14.07 7.79 8.99
CA TRP A 188 -14.17 7.12 7.69
C TRP A 188 -14.84 5.75 7.79
N VAL A 189 -14.58 4.98 8.86
CA VAL A 189 -15.30 3.72 9.13
C VAL A 189 -16.83 3.95 9.13
N LYS A 190 -17.27 5.08 9.67
CA LYS A 190 -18.71 5.43 9.71
C LYS A 190 -19.26 5.91 8.36
N HIS A 191 -18.47 6.63 7.57
CA HIS A 191 -18.98 7.41 6.45
C HIS A 191 -18.63 6.85 5.06
N ALA A 192 -17.65 5.96 4.94
CA ALA A 192 -17.28 5.35 3.68
C ALA A 192 -18.39 4.46 3.08
N ASP A 193 -18.50 4.43 1.76
CA ASP A 193 -19.39 3.49 1.06
C ASP A 193 -18.80 2.07 1.08
N ALA A 194 -17.48 1.92 0.98
CA ALA A 194 -16.78 0.64 1.17
C ALA A 194 -15.44 0.83 1.90
N MET A 195 -15.05 -0.16 2.71
CA MET A 195 -13.79 -0.24 3.44
C MET A 195 -13.06 -1.53 3.06
N VAL A 196 -11.88 -1.38 2.46
CA VAL A 196 -11.02 -2.51 2.10
C VAL A 196 -9.83 -2.53 3.04
N THR A 197 -9.71 -3.58 3.82
CA THR A 197 -8.67 -3.72 4.86
C THR A 197 -7.83 -4.96 4.61
N GLY A 198 -6.77 -5.14 5.38
CA GLY A 198 -5.85 -6.28 5.29
C GLY A 198 -5.23 -6.63 6.64
N ILE A 199 -4.15 -7.38 6.61
CA ILE A 199 -3.37 -7.73 7.80
C ILE A 199 -2.86 -6.45 8.50
N MET A 200 -2.74 -6.47 9.82
CA MET A 200 -2.21 -5.38 10.67
C MET A 200 -3.11 -4.13 10.76
N MET A 201 -4.40 -4.27 10.57
CA MET A 201 -5.35 -3.16 10.61
C MET A 201 -6.16 -3.15 11.90
N ASP A 202 -5.48 -3.26 13.04
CA ASP A 202 -6.08 -3.14 14.37
C ASP A 202 -6.75 -1.77 14.55
N GLY A 203 -7.89 -1.76 15.17
CA GLY A 203 -8.65 -0.53 15.39
C GLY A 203 -9.58 -0.12 14.25
N ILE A 204 -9.54 -0.78 13.09
CA ILE A 204 -10.55 -0.63 12.03
C ILE A 204 -11.68 -1.62 12.29
N GLY A 205 -12.74 -1.14 12.93
CA GLY A 205 -13.87 -2.00 13.36
C GLY A 205 -14.83 -2.43 12.25
N ARG A 206 -14.56 -2.06 10.99
CA ARG A 206 -15.39 -2.42 9.83
C ARG A 206 -14.52 -2.95 8.70
N TRP A 207 -14.87 -4.15 8.24
CA TRP A 207 -14.32 -4.77 7.04
C TRP A 207 -15.46 -5.08 6.09
N ASP A 208 -15.41 -4.59 4.86
CA ASP A 208 -16.38 -4.98 3.84
C ASP A 208 -15.84 -6.09 2.95
N VAL A 209 -14.52 -6.25 2.89
CA VAL A 209 -13.84 -7.34 2.15
C VAL A 209 -12.81 -8.00 3.06
N VAL A 210 -12.71 -9.34 3.04
CA VAL A 210 -11.63 -10.09 3.70
C VAL A 210 -10.52 -10.38 2.69
N SER A 211 -9.42 -9.62 2.77
CA SER A 211 -8.22 -9.84 1.95
C SER A 211 -6.96 -9.66 2.79
N PRO A 212 -5.96 -10.56 2.69
CA PRO A 212 -4.69 -10.39 3.42
C PRO A 212 -3.92 -9.16 2.92
N SER A 213 -4.08 -8.82 1.66
CA SER A 213 -3.47 -7.65 1.03
C SER A 213 -4.22 -7.28 -0.23
N VAL A 214 -4.40 -5.98 -0.43
CA VAL A 214 -4.99 -5.38 -1.63
C VAL A 214 -3.94 -4.84 -2.58
N LEU A 215 -2.67 -5.08 -2.28
CA LEU A 215 -1.55 -4.67 -3.12
C LEU A 215 -1.60 -5.41 -4.45
N MET A 216 -1.40 -4.69 -5.54
CA MET A 216 -1.39 -5.23 -6.90
C MET A 216 -0.09 -4.85 -7.59
N ILE A 217 0.30 -5.64 -8.60
CA ILE A 217 1.53 -5.42 -9.34
C ILE A 217 1.33 -5.73 -10.83
N ASP A 218 2.01 -5.00 -11.69
CA ASP A 218 2.07 -5.34 -13.11
C ASP A 218 3.10 -6.45 -13.35
N THR A 219 2.62 -7.68 -13.48
CA THR A 219 3.47 -8.85 -13.74
C THR A 219 4.15 -8.82 -15.11
N SER A 220 3.77 -7.92 -16.01
CA SER A 220 4.46 -7.70 -17.27
C SER A 220 5.69 -6.80 -17.14
N GLU A 221 5.68 -5.86 -16.19
CA GLU A 221 6.83 -5.04 -15.82
C GLU A 221 7.84 -5.82 -14.95
N TRP A 222 7.33 -6.58 -13.97
CA TRP A 222 8.14 -7.42 -13.09
C TRP A 222 8.31 -8.82 -13.67
N LYS A 223 9.30 -8.97 -14.54
CA LYS A 223 9.54 -10.22 -15.27
C LYS A 223 10.17 -11.28 -14.35
N ARG A 224 9.70 -12.53 -14.49
CA ARG A 224 10.35 -13.66 -13.83
C ARG A 224 11.78 -13.82 -14.35
N LYS A 225 12.71 -14.09 -13.43
CA LYS A 225 14.11 -14.36 -13.81
C LYS A 225 14.23 -15.62 -14.70
N GLY A 226 15.09 -15.53 -15.68
CA GLY A 226 15.26 -16.61 -16.68
C GLY A 226 16.12 -17.77 -16.17
N LYS A 227 16.99 -17.52 -15.19
CA LYS A 227 17.95 -18.51 -14.65
C LYS A 227 17.98 -18.47 -13.13
N TYR A 228 18.04 -19.64 -12.53
CA TYR A 228 18.25 -19.83 -11.10
C TYR A 228 19.67 -20.30 -10.84
N SER A 229 20.34 -19.69 -9.87
CA SER A 229 21.67 -20.12 -9.43
C SER A 229 21.59 -21.48 -8.73
N MET A 230 22.54 -22.34 -9.01
CA MET A 230 22.75 -23.62 -8.34
C MET A 230 23.80 -23.52 -7.21
N ALA A 231 24.32 -22.30 -6.93
CA ALA A 231 25.20 -22.07 -5.79
C ALA A 231 24.48 -22.44 -4.48
N ASP A 232 25.21 -23.06 -3.54
CA ASP A 232 24.66 -23.56 -2.28
C ASP A 232 25.37 -22.98 -1.04
N GLY A 233 26.12 -21.89 -1.23
CA GLY A 233 26.91 -21.28 -0.18
C GLY A 233 28.24 -22.01 0.11
N ARG A 234 28.44 -23.20 -0.45
CA ARG A 234 29.73 -23.95 -0.39
C ARG A 234 30.41 -24.00 -1.76
N ASN A 235 29.62 -24.19 -2.81
CA ASN A 235 30.08 -24.23 -4.19
C ASN A 235 29.90 -22.90 -4.94
N GLY A 236 29.81 -21.80 -4.21
CA GLY A 236 29.68 -20.44 -4.72
C GLY A 236 28.76 -19.59 -3.86
N PRO A 237 28.86 -18.26 -3.99
CA PRO A 237 28.09 -17.33 -3.18
C PRO A 237 26.61 -17.32 -3.54
N VAL A 238 25.76 -17.16 -2.52
CA VAL A 238 24.31 -16.93 -2.66
C VAL A 238 24.02 -15.49 -2.33
N LYS A 239 23.36 -14.80 -3.24
CA LYS A 239 23.03 -13.38 -3.10
C LYS A 239 21.68 -13.19 -2.43
N VAL A 240 21.66 -12.50 -1.29
CA VAL A 240 20.46 -12.19 -0.51
C VAL A 240 20.20 -10.69 -0.58
N MET A 241 19.08 -10.30 -1.16
CA MET A 241 18.67 -8.89 -1.24
C MET A 241 17.80 -8.53 -0.05
N HIS A 242 18.01 -7.33 0.49
CA HIS A 242 17.15 -6.68 1.47
C HIS A 242 16.95 -5.20 1.12
N THR A 243 15.70 -4.73 1.09
CA THR A 243 15.35 -3.37 0.64
C THR A 243 14.54 -2.62 1.71
N PRO A 244 15.14 -2.29 2.88
CA PRO A 244 14.40 -1.68 3.97
C PRO A 244 14.16 -0.19 3.72
N ASN A 245 12.90 0.22 3.77
CA ASN A 245 12.53 1.63 3.93
C ASN A 245 12.59 2.08 5.41
N HIS A 246 12.41 1.15 6.33
CA HIS A 246 12.49 1.36 7.79
C HIS A 246 13.13 0.13 8.46
N ARG A 247 14.38 0.27 8.87
CA ARG A 247 15.20 -0.85 9.40
C ARG A 247 14.56 -1.58 10.57
N GLY A 248 13.99 -0.82 11.53
CA GLY A 248 13.37 -1.41 12.72
C GLY A 248 12.14 -2.27 12.39
N PHE A 249 11.23 -1.75 11.56
CA PHE A 249 10.04 -2.49 11.13
C PHE A 249 10.37 -3.69 10.24
N LYS A 250 11.40 -3.56 9.38
CA LYS A 250 11.86 -4.63 8.50
C LYS A 250 12.69 -5.70 9.22
N GLY A 251 13.20 -5.41 10.43
CA GLY A 251 14.06 -6.34 11.19
C GLY A 251 15.47 -6.48 10.59
N THR A 252 15.99 -5.42 9.97
CA THR A 252 17.25 -5.40 9.23
C THR A 252 18.44 -5.89 10.07
N GLU A 253 18.52 -5.49 11.33
CA GLU A 253 19.66 -5.83 12.22
C GLU A 253 19.70 -7.35 12.51
N PHE A 254 18.53 -7.98 12.65
CA PHE A 254 18.45 -9.44 12.82
C PHE A 254 18.92 -10.20 11.57
N LEU A 255 18.61 -9.67 10.37
CA LEU A 255 19.09 -10.26 9.12
C LEU A 255 20.61 -10.14 8.98
N ILE A 256 21.18 -8.96 9.28
CA ILE A 256 22.64 -8.73 9.25
C ILE A 256 23.31 -9.71 10.21
N GLN A 257 22.88 -9.78 11.45
CA GLN A 257 23.42 -10.71 12.44
C GLN A 257 23.37 -12.17 11.96
N ALA A 258 22.21 -12.62 11.48
CA ALA A 258 22.04 -13.99 11.00
C ALA A 258 22.94 -14.30 9.79
N THR A 259 23.13 -13.32 8.91
CA THR A 259 24.03 -13.46 7.75
C THR A 259 25.48 -13.58 8.20
N ASP A 260 25.93 -12.72 9.11
CA ASP A 260 27.31 -12.72 9.63
C ASP A 260 27.63 -14.04 10.33
N GLU A 261 26.69 -14.56 11.14
CA GLU A 261 26.84 -15.85 11.83
C GLU A 261 26.98 -17.00 10.82
N LEU A 262 26.16 -17.01 9.74
CA LEU A 262 26.24 -18.06 8.71
C LEU A 262 27.52 -17.97 7.89
N VAL A 263 28.04 -16.77 7.65
CA VAL A 263 29.34 -16.55 7.01
C VAL A 263 30.47 -17.07 7.92
N GLN A 264 30.41 -16.85 9.22
CA GLN A 264 31.37 -17.40 10.19
C GLN A 264 31.32 -18.94 10.25
N GLU A 265 30.17 -19.54 9.98
CA GLU A 265 30.00 -21.01 9.84
C GLU A 265 30.55 -21.56 8.51
N GLY A 266 31.04 -20.69 7.63
CA GLY A 266 31.69 -21.07 6.35
C GLY A 266 30.79 -21.02 5.12
N LEU A 267 29.57 -20.47 5.21
CA LEU A 267 28.71 -20.27 4.04
C LEU A 267 29.08 -18.99 3.30
N GLN A 268 29.14 -19.05 1.99
CA GLN A 268 29.37 -17.89 1.13
C GLN A 268 28.03 -17.19 0.86
N ILE A 269 27.77 -16.10 1.56
CA ILE A 269 26.57 -15.27 1.42
C ILE A 269 26.97 -13.85 1.09
N GLU A 270 26.37 -13.28 0.06
CA GLU A 270 26.50 -11.86 -0.31
C GLU A 270 25.20 -11.14 0.05
N LEU A 271 25.23 -10.31 1.11
CA LEU A 271 24.07 -9.49 1.50
C LEU A 271 24.06 -8.20 0.68
N VAL A 272 23.04 -8.07 -0.19
CA VAL A 272 22.79 -6.88 -1.02
C VAL A 272 21.75 -6.00 -0.30
N LEU A 273 22.25 -5.09 0.54
CA LEU A 273 21.41 -4.14 1.29
C LEU A 273 21.20 -2.86 0.47
N LEU A 274 19.94 -2.58 0.12
CA LEU A 274 19.56 -1.43 -0.70
C LEU A 274 18.67 -0.46 0.07
N GLU A 275 19.20 0.71 0.38
CA GLU A 275 18.48 1.79 1.06
C GLU A 275 18.38 3.01 0.16
N LYS A 276 17.15 3.57 0.02
CA LYS A 276 16.88 4.77 -0.80
C LYS A 276 17.27 4.62 -2.27
N VAL A 277 17.19 3.41 -2.80
CA VAL A 277 17.48 3.11 -4.21
C VAL A 277 16.18 3.25 -5.03
N PRO A 278 16.23 3.86 -6.23
CA PRO A 278 15.08 3.95 -7.13
C PRO A 278 14.54 2.57 -7.49
N ASN A 279 13.22 2.48 -7.65
CA ASN A 279 12.51 1.20 -7.85
C ASN A 279 12.95 0.47 -9.13
N ASP A 280 13.32 1.21 -10.18
CA ASP A 280 13.85 0.61 -11.42
C ASP A 280 15.15 -0.16 -11.16
N ARG A 281 16.04 0.41 -10.35
CA ARG A 281 17.31 -0.25 -10.02
C ARG A 281 17.09 -1.48 -9.14
N VAL A 282 16.12 -1.42 -8.22
CA VAL A 282 15.71 -2.59 -7.42
C VAL A 282 15.22 -3.71 -8.34
N ARG A 283 14.38 -3.38 -9.33
CA ARG A 283 13.85 -4.33 -10.30
C ARG A 283 14.94 -5.02 -11.14
N GLU A 284 15.94 -4.27 -11.59
CA GLU A 284 17.10 -4.83 -12.29
C GLU A 284 17.87 -5.82 -11.40
N LEU A 285 18.19 -5.39 -10.19
CA LEU A 285 18.96 -6.20 -9.24
C LEU A 285 18.23 -7.47 -8.80
N MET A 286 16.88 -7.48 -8.77
CA MET A 286 16.11 -8.69 -8.49
C MET A 286 16.34 -9.81 -9.52
N GLN A 287 16.84 -9.50 -10.73
CA GLN A 287 17.22 -10.51 -11.70
C GLN A 287 18.57 -11.17 -11.39
N GLU A 288 19.40 -10.53 -10.54
CA GLU A 288 20.78 -10.95 -10.25
C GLU A 288 20.93 -11.64 -8.89
N VAL A 289 19.91 -11.59 -8.04
CA VAL A 289 19.95 -12.14 -6.67
C VAL A 289 19.19 -13.46 -6.57
N ASP A 290 19.41 -14.20 -5.50
CA ASP A 290 18.88 -15.56 -5.31
C ASP A 290 17.74 -15.63 -4.30
N ILE A 291 17.71 -14.73 -3.31
CA ILE A 291 16.75 -14.69 -2.21
C ILE A 291 16.34 -13.24 -1.96
N LEU A 292 15.06 -13.00 -1.69
CA LEU A 292 14.59 -11.73 -1.13
C LEU A 292 14.25 -11.92 0.35
N ALA A 293 14.98 -11.22 1.22
CA ALA A 293 14.68 -11.06 2.64
C ALA A 293 13.84 -9.78 2.80
N GLU A 294 12.54 -9.90 3.08
CA GLU A 294 11.61 -8.77 2.96
C GLU A 294 11.35 -8.08 4.29
N GLN A 295 10.61 -8.71 5.21
CA GLN A 295 10.37 -8.15 6.54
C GLN A 295 10.07 -9.24 7.58
N PHE A 296 10.58 -9.03 8.80
CA PHE A 296 10.58 -10.10 9.81
C PHE A 296 9.69 -9.80 11.01
N ILE A 297 9.16 -8.59 11.11
CA ILE A 297 8.30 -8.23 12.24
C ILE A 297 6.91 -8.79 12.04
N VAL A 298 6.22 -8.48 10.94
CA VAL A 298 4.91 -9.05 10.61
C VAL A 298 4.48 -8.77 9.16
N GLY A 299 3.78 -9.72 8.54
CA GLY A 299 3.12 -9.56 7.24
C GLY A 299 4.09 -9.52 6.07
N TYR A 300 3.57 -9.14 4.91
CA TYR A 300 4.34 -8.86 3.71
C TYR A 300 3.84 -7.58 3.03
N ALA A 301 4.74 -6.90 2.32
CA ALA A 301 4.45 -5.64 1.67
C ALA A 301 4.76 -5.70 0.16
N MET A 302 4.81 -4.53 -0.49
CA MET A 302 5.01 -4.42 -1.94
C MET A 302 6.29 -5.12 -2.42
N SER A 303 7.39 -4.99 -1.67
CA SER A 303 8.66 -5.63 -2.02
C SER A 303 8.58 -7.16 -2.06
N ALA A 304 7.74 -7.79 -1.22
CA ALA A 304 7.49 -9.24 -1.32
C ALA A 304 6.82 -9.62 -2.64
N LEU A 305 5.83 -8.81 -3.09
CA LEU A 305 5.17 -9.04 -4.38
C LEU A 305 6.15 -8.86 -5.54
N GLU A 306 7.01 -7.85 -5.47
CA GLU A 306 8.08 -7.59 -6.44
C GLU A 306 9.04 -8.78 -6.54
N GLY A 307 9.46 -9.32 -5.40
CA GLY A 307 10.30 -10.51 -5.32
C GLY A 307 9.63 -11.75 -5.89
N MET A 308 8.39 -12.05 -5.45
CA MET A 308 7.62 -13.17 -5.97
C MET A 308 7.33 -13.03 -7.47
N ALA A 309 6.97 -11.83 -7.94
CA ALA A 309 6.77 -11.55 -9.36
C ALA A 309 8.05 -11.77 -10.17
N SER A 310 9.22 -11.45 -9.60
CA SER A 310 10.54 -11.71 -10.20
C SER A 310 10.96 -13.17 -10.11
N GLY A 311 10.20 -14.03 -9.46
CA GLY A 311 10.51 -15.45 -9.28
C GLY A 311 11.54 -15.73 -8.19
N LEU A 312 11.66 -14.86 -7.20
CA LEU A 312 12.52 -15.07 -6.03
C LEU A 312 11.75 -15.78 -4.90
N PRO A 313 12.41 -16.69 -4.15
CA PRO A 313 11.92 -17.09 -2.85
C PRO A 313 11.96 -15.89 -1.91
N VAL A 314 10.91 -15.72 -1.12
CA VAL A 314 10.75 -14.57 -0.21
C VAL A 314 10.70 -15.05 1.23
N LEU A 315 11.48 -14.39 2.10
CA LEU A 315 11.41 -14.51 3.55
C LEU A 315 10.60 -13.33 4.10
N SER A 316 9.50 -13.60 4.79
CA SER A 316 8.69 -12.61 5.48
C SER A 316 7.87 -13.25 6.60
N ASN A 317 7.41 -12.49 7.61
CA ASN A 317 6.76 -13.06 8.78
C ASN A 317 5.25 -13.23 8.62
N LEU A 318 4.80 -14.47 8.45
CA LEU A 318 3.39 -14.85 8.39
C LEU A 318 2.96 -15.76 9.56
N ASP A 319 3.79 -15.91 10.60
CA ASP A 319 3.54 -16.84 11.72
C ASP A 319 2.62 -16.26 12.79
N ASN A 320 2.37 -14.95 12.76
CA ASN A 320 1.48 -14.33 13.73
C ASN A 320 0.02 -14.76 13.50
N GLU A 321 -0.40 -15.79 14.22
CA GLU A 321 -1.73 -16.37 14.12
C GLU A 321 -2.87 -15.38 14.40
N ALA A 322 -2.65 -14.40 15.28
CA ALA A 322 -3.65 -13.37 15.57
C ALA A 322 -4.03 -12.56 14.32
N TYR A 323 -3.07 -12.34 13.42
CA TYR A 323 -3.29 -11.61 12.17
C TYR A 323 -3.59 -12.53 10.98
N THR A 324 -3.02 -13.72 10.92
CA THR A 324 -3.02 -14.52 9.69
C THR A 324 -4.12 -15.58 9.64
N ARG A 325 -4.61 -16.06 10.81
CA ARG A 325 -5.60 -17.14 10.88
C ARG A 325 -6.88 -16.86 10.10
N ILE A 326 -7.42 -15.65 10.19
CA ILE A 326 -8.63 -15.26 9.47
C ILE A 326 -8.41 -15.30 7.96
N PHE A 327 -7.31 -14.74 7.49
CA PHE A 327 -7.00 -14.68 6.06
C PHE A 327 -6.62 -16.04 5.47
N ARG A 328 -6.06 -16.96 6.30
CA ARG A 328 -5.84 -18.34 5.89
C ARG A 328 -7.15 -19.12 5.72
N ARG A 329 -8.16 -18.83 6.55
CA ARG A 329 -9.46 -19.52 6.51
C ARG A 329 -10.42 -18.94 5.48
N TYR A 330 -10.46 -17.63 5.35
CA TYR A 330 -11.50 -16.91 4.63
C TYR A 330 -10.98 -16.15 3.41
N SER A 331 -9.69 -16.27 3.10
CA SER A 331 -9.07 -15.69 1.95
C SER A 331 -7.91 -16.54 1.44
N PHE A 332 -7.04 -16.00 0.62
CA PHE A 332 -6.03 -16.74 -0.14
C PHE A 332 -4.66 -16.86 0.55
N LEU A 333 -4.51 -16.44 1.80
CA LEU A 333 -3.20 -16.44 2.47
C LEU A 333 -2.62 -17.85 2.65
N ASN A 334 -3.47 -18.87 2.68
CA ASN A 334 -3.01 -20.26 2.82
C ASN A 334 -2.24 -20.79 1.61
N GLU A 335 -2.41 -20.16 0.45
CA GLU A 335 -1.66 -20.49 -0.78
C GLU A 335 -0.35 -19.69 -0.93
N CYS A 336 -0.07 -18.75 -0.02
CA CYS A 336 1.09 -17.89 -0.09
C CYS A 336 2.39 -18.69 0.13
N PRO A 337 3.32 -18.74 -0.84
CA PRO A 337 4.54 -19.54 -0.77
C PRO A 337 5.70 -18.82 -0.09
N ILE A 338 5.45 -17.71 0.60
CA ILE A 338 6.46 -17.04 1.43
C ILE A 338 6.91 -18.02 2.51
N LEU A 339 8.22 -18.21 2.63
CA LEU A 339 8.79 -18.92 3.77
C LEU A 339 8.66 -18.02 5.01
N SER A 340 7.68 -18.34 5.86
CA SER A 340 7.39 -17.54 7.03
C SER A 340 8.57 -17.51 7.99
N THR A 341 9.04 -16.30 8.31
CA THR A 341 10.31 -16.10 8.99
C THR A 341 10.20 -14.94 9.96
N SER A 342 10.35 -15.22 11.25
CA SER A 342 10.45 -14.25 12.34
C SER A 342 11.92 -13.93 12.67
N PRO A 343 12.23 -12.90 13.47
CA PRO A 343 13.59 -12.63 13.93
C PRO A 343 14.30 -13.85 14.54
N GLU A 344 13.55 -14.71 15.22
CA GLU A 344 14.08 -15.92 15.88
C GLU A 344 14.45 -17.05 14.90
N THR A 345 13.84 -17.04 13.70
CA THR A 345 14.00 -18.12 12.71
C THR A 345 14.80 -17.72 11.47
N ILE A 346 15.22 -16.44 11.36
CA ILE A 346 15.96 -15.92 10.17
C ILE A 346 17.16 -16.81 9.85
N LYS A 347 17.99 -17.13 10.83
CA LYS A 347 19.24 -17.87 10.63
C LYS A 347 18.99 -19.24 9.99
N ASP A 348 18.02 -19.99 10.52
CA ASP A 348 17.73 -21.35 10.07
C ASP A 348 17.06 -21.37 8.68
N HIS A 349 16.11 -20.46 8.47
CA HIS A 349 15.44 -20.34 7.16
C HIS A 349 16.39 -19.82 6.10
N LEU A 350 17.24 -18.85 6.42
CA LEU A 350 18.27 -18.35 5.50
C LEU A 350 19.26 -19.46 5.15
N ARG A 351 19.76 -20.24 6.16
CA ARG A 351 20.60 -21.41 5.92
C ARG A 351 19.91 -22.40 4.98
N THR A 352 18.65 -22.69 5.23
CA THR A 352 17.86 -23.61 4.39
C THR A 352 17.80 -23.12 2.95
N LEU A 353 17.46 -21.87 2.70
CA LEU A 353 17.40 -21.34 1.34
C LEU A 353 18.78 -21.22 0.69
N VAL A 354 19.83 -20.91 1.44
CA VAL A 354 21.20 -20.84 0.93
C VAL A 354 21.66 -22.22 0.46
N THR A 355 21.43 -23.26 1.26
CA THR A 355 21.97 -24.62 0.99
C THR A 355 21.11 -25.47 0.06
N HIS A 356 19.88 -25.03 -0.28
CA HIS A 356 18.94 -25.80 -1.12
C HIS A 356 18.52 -25.02 -2.38
N PRO A 357 19.36 -25.02 -3.44
CA PRO A 357 19.08 -24.26 -4.67
C PRO A 357 17.76 -24.67 -5.35
N GLN A 358 17.42 -25.96 -5.32
CA GLN A 358 16.15 -26.42 -5.90
C GLN A 358 14.95 -25.84 -5.16
N LEU A 359 14.98 -25.78 -3.83
CA LEU A 359 13.91 -25.16 -3.03
C LEU A 359 13.75 -23.67 -3.37
N ARG A 360 14.85 -22.95 -3.59
CA ARG A 360 14.79 -21.55 -4.05
C ARG A 360 14.02 -21.41 -5.36
N LYS A 361 14.30 -22.30 -6.32
CA LYS A 361 13.60 -22.31 -7.61
C LYS A 361 12.11 -22.62 -7.42
N ASP A 362 11.78 -23.66 -6.66
CA ASP A 362 10.39 -24.11 -6.48
C ASP A 362 9.55 -23.04 -5.79
N LEU A 363 10.08 -22.40 -4.74
CA LEU A 363 9.40 -21.28 -4.05
C LEU A 363 9.28 -20.05 -4.94
N GLY A 364 10.31 -19.74 -5.74
CA GLY A 364 10.26 -18.62 -6.69
C GLY A 364 9.20 -18.83 -7.79
N GLU A 365 9.07 -20.04 -8.31
CA GLU A 365 8.04 -20.40 -9.29
C GLU A 365 6.63 -20.38 -8.68
N ALA A 366 6.49 -20.88 -7.46
CA ALA A 366 5.23 -20.81 -6.71
C ALA A 366 4.85 -19.36 -6.40
N GLY A 367 5.83 -18.52 -6.00
CA GLY A 367 5.63 -17.08 -5.76
C GLY A 367 5.10 -16.36 -6.99
N ARG A 368 5.68 -16.62 -8.14
CA ARG A 368 5.20 -16.05 -9.40
C ARG A 368 3.74 -16.40 -9.69
N LYS A 369 3.38 -17.67 -9.55
CA LYS A 369 1.98 -18.14 -9.74
C LYS A 369 1.01 -17.50 -8.74
N TYR A 370 1.44 -17.36 -7.48
CA TYR A 370 0.64 -16.73 -6.44
C TYR A 370 0.34 -15.27 -6.76
N VAL A 371 1.35 -14.51 -7.18
CA VAL A 371 1.18 -13.10 -7.55
C VAL A 371 0.29 -12.95 -8.79
N GLU A 372 0.47 -13.78 -9.81
CA GLU A 372 -0.39 -13.78 -11.01
C GLU A 372 -1.84 -14.08 -10.67
N LYS A 373 -2.08 -14.99 -9.71
CA LYS A 373 -3.43 -15.38 -9.29
C LYS A 373 -4.09 -14.33 -8.39
N TYR A 374 -3.37 -13.74 -7.42
CA TYR A 374 -3.98 -12.97 -6.33
C TYR A 374 -3.57 -11.49 -6.26
N HIS A 375 -2.56 -11.08 -7.00
CA HIS A 375 -2.02 -9.72 -6.96
C HIS A 375 -1.87 -9.10 -8.35
N SER A 376 -2.54 -9.66 -9.35
CA SER A 376 -2.52 -9.19 -10.73
C SER A 376 -3.63 -8.16 -10.99
N TYR A 377 -3.59 -7.55 -12.16
CA TYR A 377 -4.65 -6.66 -12.63
C TYR A 377 -6.01 -7.35 -12.79
N ASN A 378 -6.03 -8.66 -13.05
CA ASN A 378 -7.29 -9.42 -13.06
C ASN A 378 -7.91 -9.50 -11.67
N THR A 379 -7.08 -9.68 -10.64
CA THR A 379 -7.54 -9.64 -9.24
C THR A 379 -8.07 -8.26 -8.87
N ALA A 380 -7.37 -7.19 -9.27
CA ALA A 380 -7.86 -5.81 -9.06
C ALA A 380 -9.22 -5.58 -9.72
N LYS A 381 -9.37 -6.03 -10.99
CA LYS A 381 -10.65 -5.95 -11.70
C LYS A 381 -11.76 -6.70 -10.97
N TYR A 382 -11.48 -7.91 -10.47
CA TYR A 382 -12.45 -8.70 -9.73
C TYR A 382 -12.83 -8.02 -8.41
N LEU A 383 -11.85 -7.61 -7.62
CA LEU A 383 -12.06 -6.95 -6.33
C LEU A 383 -12.83 -5.65 -6.47
N PHE A 384 -12.27 -4.68 -7.20
CA PHE A 384 -12.87 -3.36 -7.32
C PHE A 384 -14.14 -3.37 -8.15
N GLY A 385 -14.19 -4.20 -9.19
CA GLY A 385 -15.42 -4.40 -9.99
C GLY A 385 -16.57 -4.93 -9.13
N SER A 386 -16.32 -5.88 -8.23
CA SER A 386 -17.33 -6.37 -7.29
C SER A 386 -17.78 -5.29 -6.31
N ILE A 387 -16.83 -4.49 -5.77
CA ILE A 387 -17.17 -3.36 -4.91
C ILE A 387 -18.05 -2.34 -5.66
N TYR A 388 -17.74 -2.02 -6.92
CA TYR A 388 -18.54 -1.04 -7.68
C TYR A 388 -19.94 -1.54 -7.98
N ARG A 389 -20.11 -2.82 -8.29
CA ARG A 389 -21.45 -3.42 -8.48
C ARG A 389 -22.30 -3.31 -7.21
N VAL A 390 -21.71 -3.46 -6.03
CA VAL A 390 -22.41 -3.25 -4.76
C VAL A 390 -22.74 -1.78 -4.54
N ILE A 391 -21.73 -0.88 -4.59
CA ILE A 391 -21.93 0.51 -4.16
C ILE A 391 -22.57 1.42 -5.22
N LEU A 392 -22.49 1.08 -6.51
CA LEU A 392 -23.06 1.86 -7.61
C LEU A 392 -24.33 1.25 -8.14
N ASP A 393 -24.37 -0.08 -8.31
CA ASP A 393 -25.46 -0.78 -8.99
C ASP A 393 -26.43 -1.43 -8.00
N GLY A 394 -26.05 -1.49 -6.70
CA GLY A 394 -26.89 -2.05 -5.62
C GLY A 394 -27.02 -3.56 -5.67
N GLU A 395 -26.07 -4.26 -6.32
CA GLU A 395 -26.09 -5.71 -6.37
C GLU A 395 -25.80 -6.33 -5.00
N ASP A 396 -26.43 -7.45 -4.71
CA ASP A 396 -26.23 -8.25 -3.50
C ASP A 396 -25.05 -9.22 -3.70
N ILE A 397 -23.83 -8.72 -3.49
CA ILE A 397 -22.60 -9.51 -3.57
C ILE A 397 -22.02 -9.66 -2.16
N ASP A 398 -21.75 -10.88 -1.76
CA ASP A 398 -21.08 -11.20 -0.49
C ASP A 398 -19.57 -10.82 -0.56
N LEU A 399 -19.29 -9.53 -0.40
CA LEU A 399 -17.91 -9.00 -0.45
C LEU A 399 -17.02 -9.59 0.67
N MET A 400 -17.59 -9.94 1.82
CA MET A 400 -16.82 -10.56 2.92
C MET A 400 -16.25 -11.92 2.53
N ASN A 401 -16.95 -12.67 1.69
CA ASN A 401 -16.52 -13.98 1.19
C ASN A 401 -15.98 -13.94 -0.25
N LEU A 402 -15.63 -12.77 -0.76
CA LEU A 402 -15.18 -12.58 -2.15
C LEU A 402 -14.03 -13.52 -2.55
N PHE A 403 -13.10 -13.77 -1.62
CA PHE A 403 -11.95 -14.67 -1.81
C PHE A 403 -12.04 -15.93 -0.93
N HIS A 404 -13.21 -16.27 -0.42
CA HIS A 404 -13.36 -17.42 0.47
C HIS A 404 -13.11 -18.73 -0.29
N PRO A 405 -12.17 -19.60 0.15
CA PRO A 405 -11.77 -20.81 -0.61
C PRO A 405 -12.90 -21.78 -0.95
N LEU A 406 -13.97 -21.79 -0.12
CA LEU A 406 -15.10 -22.71 -0.29
C LEU A 406 -16.37 -22.05 -0.88
N LYS A 407 -16.37 -20.73 -1.12
CA LYS A 407 -17.55 -19.99 -1.56
C LYS A 407 -17.29 -19.12 -2.79
N SER A 408 -16.05 -18.66 -2.96
CA SER A 408 -15.67 -17.76 -4.04
C SER A 408 -15.73 -18.43 -5.40
N ALA A 409 -16.20 -17.69 -6.40
CA ALA A 409 -16.04 -18.05 -7.80
C ALA A 409 -14.68 -17.64 -8.39
N TYR A 410 -13.83 -17.01 -7.58
CA TYR A 410 -12.48 -16.62 -7.99
C TYR A 410 -11.54 -17.83 -7.89
N VAL A 411 -11.11 -18.34 -9.05
CA VAL A 411 -10.26 -19.54 -9.18
C VAL A 411 -8.93 -19.14 -9.82
#